data_f0ee0c92af2da3ed89f1a4d1d5de6983
#
_entry.id   f0ee0c92af2da3ed89f1a4d1d5de6983
#
_cell.length_a   1.000
_cell.length_b   1.000
_cell.length_c   1.000
_cell.angle_alpha   90.00
_cell.angle_beta   90.00
_cell.angle_gamma   90.00
#
_symmetry.space_group_name_H-M   'P 1'
#
loop_
_entity.id
_entity.type
_entity.pdbx_description
1 polymer ?
#
loop_
_entity_poly.entity_id
_entity_poly.type
_entity_poly.pdbx_seq_one_letter_code
_entity_poly.pdbx_strand_id
1 'polypeptide(L)'
;GDVPELESQVTVIGYPVGGQRLSVTKGIVSRIDFQAYAHSRSDSHLVVQIDAAINPGNSGGPVLQDGKVVGVAFQGLSQADNTGYIIPTPVVKRFLTDISDGSYDHYVDFGFSEFPLHNPAMRKALGLPNNGQGVLISNVIPTSSADGILQNGDILIALDDKPVDAAGQVLFGGEKVNLNEIAERKFSGDTVAVRYIRDGSMKEVELILKPLPPSRMYSVKYESQPRYVVFAGLVFQPLDMNLFATSKFKNVTVRRLYTDYVSEGIFQTKKDIVMLTQIQPDPVTSQIDNFAGLAVEKINGETVTSLQQANDLLYAENPPEFHIIELYGANRPIIIPSEKVTEANQRVQRNYGIANLRNLKE
;
A
#
# COMPACT_ATOMS: atom_id res chain seq x y z
N GLY A 1 -3.97 -28.88 2.59
CA GLY A 1 -3.67 -28.67 4.01
C GLY A 1 -4.33 -27.43 4.56
N ASP A 2 -4.00 -27.06 5.75
CA ASP A 2 -4.31 -25.80 6.40
C ASP A 2 -2.99 -25.14 6.84
N VAL A 3 -3.02 -24.13 7.70
CA VAL A 3 -1.79 -23.56 8.27
C VAL A 3 -1.09 -24.67 9.06
N PRO A 4 0.20 -24.95 8.79
CA PRO A 4 0.92 -25.95 9.55
C PRO A 4 1.20 -25.46 10.98
N GLU A 5 1.20 -26.38 11.95
CA GLU A 5 1.49 -26.06 13.34
C GLU A 5 2.97 -25.72 13.57
N LEU A 6 3.28 -24.91 14.59
CA LEU A 6 4.66 -24.67 15.01
C LEU A 6 5.40 -25.96 15.31
N GLU A 7 6.70 -25.96 15.09
CA GLU A 7 7.63 -27.11 15.28
C GLU A 7 7.33 -28.32 14.38
N SER A 8 6.24 -28.30 13.59
CA SER A 8 5.93 -29.40 12.68
C SER A 8 6.90 -29.46 11.51
N GLN A 9 7.22 -30.68 11.07
CA GLN A 9 8.17 -30.89 9.96
C GLN A 9 7.51 -30.60 8.61
N VAL A 10 8.22 -29.88 7.76
CA VAL A 10 7.82 -29.58 6.38
C VAL A 10 8.91 -29.96 5.38
N THR A 11 8.49 -30.22 4.13
CA THR A 11 9.36 -30.58 3.03
C THR A 11 9.12 -29.62 1.86
N VAL A 12 10.17 -28.94 1.43
CA VAL A 12 10.15 -28.05 0.24
C VAL A 12 10.67 -28.79 -0.96
N ILE A 13 9.96 -28.69 -2.08
CA ILE A 13 10.34 -29.35 -3.35
C ILE A 13 10.50 -28.27 -4.42
N GLY A 14 11.63 -28.30 -5.15
CA GLY A 14 11.90 -27.33 -6.20
C GLY A 14 13.09 -27.67 -7.06
N TYR A 15 13.45 -26.75 -7.95
CA TYR A 15 14.60 -26.84 -8.86
C TYR A 15 15.53 -25.64 -8.63
N PRO A 16 16.41 -25.70 -7.61
CA PRO A 16 17.27 -24.57 -7.26
C PRO A 16 18.28 -24.28 -8.38
N VAL A 17 18.66 -23.02 -8.51
CA VAL A 17 19.68 -22.58 -9.46
C VAL A 17 20.98 -23.35 -9.25
N GLY A 18 21.56 -23.87 -10.35
CA GLY A 18 22.76 -24.70 -10.32
C GLY A 18 22.49 -26.21 -10.35
N GLY A 19 21.22 -26.64 -10.29
CA GLY A 19 20.82 -28.05 -10.38
C GLY A 19 19.84 -28.30 -11.53
N GLN A 20 20.05 -29.39 -12.28
CA GLN A 20 19.10 -29.87 -13.29
C GLN A 20 18.16 -30.95 -12.74
N ARG A 21 18.21 -31.21 -11.45
CA ARG A 21 17.45 -32.26 -10.78
C ARG A 21 16.58 -31.69 -9.67
N LEU A 22 15.48 -32.37 -9.41
CA LEU A 22 14.61 -32.07 -8.29
C LEU A 22 15.40 -32.04 -6.97
N SER A 23 15.24 -30.99 -6.22
CA SER A 23 15.79 -30.83 -4.88
C SER A 23 14.68 -30.95 -3.85
N VAL A 24 15.00 -31.59 -2.75
CA VAL A 24 14.11 -31.76 -1.60
C VAL A 24 14.85 -31.28 -0.38
N THR A 25 14.34 -30.24 0.26
CA THR A 25 14.84 -29.74 1.54
C THR A 25 13.82 -29.97 2.64
N LYS A 26 14.28 -30.21 3.86
CA LYS A 26 13.42 -30.42 5.02
C LYS A 26 13.75 -29.40 6.09
N GLY A 27 12.74 -29.02 6.84
CA GLY A 27 12.86 -28.14 8.00
C GLY A 27 11.60 -28.20 8.84
N ILE A 28 11.48 -27.27 9.78
CA ILE A 28 10.33 -27.13 10.67
C ILE A 28 9.66 -25.75 10.49
N VAL A 29 8.42 -25.65 10.90
CA VAL A 29 7.70 -24.39 11.06
C VAL A 29 8.26 -23.65 12.26
N SER A 30 8.86 -22.48 12.02
CA SER A 30 9.52 -21.70 13.06
C SER A 30 8.65 -20.57 13.61
N ARG A 31 7.75 -20.02 12.78
CA ARG A 31 6.86 -18.90 13.14
C ARG A 31 5.71 -18.76 12.15
N ILE A 32 4.56 -18.37 12.67
CA ILE A 32 3.40 -17.93 11.89
C ILE A 32 3.25 -16.43 12.14
N ASP A 33 3.15 -15.63 11.09
CA ASP A 33 3.19 -14.18 11.19
C ASP A 33 2.33 -13.52 10.10
N PHE A 34 2.07 -12.22 10.24
CA PHE A 34 1.39 -11.41 9.25
C PHE A 34 2.35 -10.32 8.78
N GLN A 35 2.82 -10.42 7.54
CA GLN A 35 3.91 -9.57 7.04
C GLN A 35 3.63 -9.08 5.62
N ALA A 36 4.23 -7.92 5.29
CA ALA A 36 4.22 -7.40 3.93
C ALA A 36 4.93 -8.37 2.97
N TYR A 37 4.27 -8.70 1.87
CA TYR A 37 4.86 -9.53 0.84
C TYR A 37 5.93 -8.74 0.07
N ALA A 38 7.13 -9.34 -0.07
CA ALA A 38 8.29 -8.66 -0.62
C ALA A 38 8.11 -8.19 -2.07
N HIS A 39 7.28 -8.85 -2.86
CA HIS A 39 7.03 -8.47 -4.24
C HIS A 39 6.09 -7.28 -4.39
N SER A 40 4.92 -7.32 -3.73
CA SER A 40 3.95 -6.22 -3.81
C SER A 40 4.42 -5.01 -3.01
N ARG A 41 5.03 -5.24 -1.84
CA ARG A 41 5.42 -4.23 -0.84
C ARG A 41 4.25 -3.32 -0.40
N SER A 42 3.03 -3.70 -0.75
CA SER A 42 1.81 -2.95 -0.50
C SER A 42 0.88 -3.67 0.46
N ASP A 43 0.85 -5.01 0.36
CA ASP A 43 -0.11 -5.81 1.10
C ASP A 43 0.60 -6.73 2.09
N SER A 44 0.01 -6.86 3.28
CA SER A 44 0.47 -7.78 4.32
C SER A 44 -0.49 -8.95 4.39
N HIS A 45 0.03 -10.16 4.37
CA HIS A 45 -0.75 -11.39 4.44
C HIS A 45 -0.11 -12.36 5.41
N LEU A 46 -0.86 -13.43 5.73
CA LEU A 46 -0.34 -14.53 6.53
C LEU A 46 0.86 -15.18 5.84
N VAL A 47 1.95 -15.33 6.58
CA VAL A 47 3.16 -16.04 6.15
C VAL A 47 3.53 -17.06 7.21
N VAL A 48 4.18 -18.13 6.79
CA VAL A 48 4.78 -19.10 7.69
C VAL A 48 6.28 -19.13 7.45
N GLN A 49 7.03 -18.87 8.51
CA GLN A 49 8.49 -18.98 8.49
C GLN A 49 8.88 -20.43 8.73
N ILE A 50 9.83 -20.91 7.91
CA ILE A 50 10.42 -22.23 8.03
C ILE A 50 11.94 -22.14 8.02
N ASP A 51 12.62 -23.10 8.63
CA ASP A 51 14.08 -23.20 8.61
C ASP A 51 14.63 -24.06 7.44
N ALA A 52 13.71 -24.65 6.64
CA ALA A 52 14.11 -25.30 5.39
C ALA A 52 14.71 -24.29 4.40
N ALA A 53 15.81 -24.64 3.77
CA ALA A 53 16.47 -23.77 2.81
C ALA A 53 15.58 -23.47 1.59
N ILE A 54 15.24 -22.21 1.40
CA ILE A 54 14.58 -21.69 0.19
C ILE A 54 15.61 -20.88 -0.60
N ASN A 55 16.09 -21.48 -1.66
CA ASN A 55 17.04 -20.86 -2.58
C ASN A 55 16.33 -20.45 -3.88
N PRO A 56 16.91 -19.51 -4.67
CA PRO A 56 16.41 -19.21 -6.00
C PRO A 56 16.18 -20.48 -6.82
N GLY A 57 14.96 -20.64 -7.36
CA GLY A 57 14.51 -21.84 -8.05
C GLY A 57 13.61 -22.78 -7.22
N ASN A 58 13.56 -22.62 -5.89
CA ASN A 58 12.56 -23.28 -5.04
C ASN A 58 11.27 -22.44 -4.91
N SER A 59 11.36 -21.13 -5.10
CA SER A 59 10.18 -20.24 -5.06
C SER A 59 9.12 -20.65 -6.07
N GLY A 60 7.84 -20.70 -5.65
CA GLY A 60 6.73 -21.25 -6.43
C GLY A 60 6.55 -22.77 -6.26
N GLY A 61 7.53 -23.48 -5.67
CA GLY A 61 7.45 -24.90 -5.38
C GLY A 61 6.54 -25.23 -4.19
N PRO A 62 5.94 -26.45 -4.17
CA PRO A 62 5.07 -26.88 -3.08
C PRO A 62 5.86 -27.14 -1.79
N VAL A 63 5.24 -26.80 -0.70
CA VAL A 63 5.69 -27.19 0.66
C VAL A 63 4.71 -28.22 1.20
N LEU A 64 5.24 -29.35 1.61
CA LEU A 64 4.45 -30.53 2.00
C LEU A 64 4.60 -30.80 3.50
N GLN A 65 3.49 -31.21 4.11
CA GLN A 65 3.40 -31.81 5.42
C GLN A 65 2.50 -33.05 5.30
N ASP A 66 2.97 -34.22 5.74
CA ASP A 66 2.23 -35.47 5.71
C ASP A 66 1.61 -35.80 4.33
N GLY A 67 2.36 -35.51 3.26
CA GLY A 67 1.94 -35.74 1.88
C GLY A 67 0.92 -34.74 1.34
N LYS A 68 0.55 -33.71 2.10
CA LYS A 68 -0.38 -32.64 1.69
C LYS A 68 0.36 -31.33 1.49
N VAL A 69 -0.04 -30.55 0.48
CA VAL A 69 0.45 -29.18 0.30
C VAL A 69 -0.09 -28.30 1.43
N VAL A 70 0.81 -27.66 2.18
CA VAL A 70 0.49 -26.71 3.26
C VAL A 70 0.86 -25.28 2.89
N GLY A 71 1.60 -25.09 1.82
CA GLY A 71 1.95 -23.77 1.31
C GLY A 71 2.79 -23.81 0.04
N VAL A 72 3.15 -22.63 -0.43
CA VAL A 72 4.00 -22.39 -1.59
C VAL A 72 5.27 -21.69 -1.13
N ALA A 73 6.44 -22.20 -1.50
CA ALA A 73 7.72 -21.57 -1.19
C ALA A 73 7.77 -20.18 -1.85
N PHE A 74 8.08 -19.15 -1.05
CA PHE A 74 7.90 -17.78 -1.50
C PHE A 74 9.22 -17.01 -1.56
N GLN A 75 9.85 -16.78 -0.41
CA GLN A 75 11.07 -15.97 -0.31
C GLN A 75 12.00 -16.47 0.81
N GLY A 76 13.30 -16.25 0.64
CA GLY A 76 14.27 -16.32 1.71
C GLY A 76 14.74 -14.90 2.09
N LEU A 77 15.12 -14.70 3.34
CA LEU A 77 15.83 -13.48 3.73
C LEU A 77 17.31 -13.64 3.36
N SER A 78 17.77 -12.87 2.38
CA SER A 78 19.16 -12.90 1.91
C SER A 78 20.21 -12.52 2.96
N GLN A 79 19.77 -11.97 4.09
CA GLN A 79 20.63 -11.53 5.21
C GLN A 79 20.48 -12.39 6.46
N ALA A 80 19.70 -13.47 6.42
CA ALA A 80 19.53 -14.40 7.53
C ALA A 80 19.63 -15.84 7.01
N ASP A 81 20.56 -16.59 7.59
CA ASP A 81 20.71 -18.02 7.28
C ASP A 81 19.48 -18.80 7.75
N ASN A 82 19.07 -19.80 6.98
CA ASN A 82 17.98 -20.71 7.29
C ASN A 82 16.64 -20.00 7.61
N THR A 83 16.31 -18.93 6.89
CA THR A 83 15.03 -18.23 7.05
C THR A 83 14.31 -18.20 5.72
N GLY A 84 13.37 -19.13 5.56
CA GLY A 84 12.46 -19.19 4.43
C GLY A 84 11.03 -18.81 4.82
N TYR A 85 10.29 -18.25 3.90
CA TYR A 85 8.84 -17.96 4.08
C TYR A 85 8.03 -18.71 3.04
N ILE A 86 6.89 -19.20 3.46
CA ILE A 86 5.91 -19.81 2.59
C ILE A 86 4.58 -19.06 2.67
N ILE A 87 3.88 -19.03 1.54
CA ILE A 87 2.49 -18.58 1.46
C ILE A 87 1.62 -19.78 1.88
N PRO A 88 0.92 -19.73 3.02
CA PRO A 88 0.14 -20.88 3.48
C PRO A 88 -1.11 -21.11 2.63
N THR A 89 -1.59 -22.33 2.63
CA THR A 89 -2.73 -22.75 1.81
C THR A 89 -4.02 -21.95 2.01
N PRO A 90 -4.38 -21.38 3.17
CA PRO A 90 -5.54 -20.50 3.26
C PRO A 90 -5.47 -19.29 2.32
N VAL A 91 -4.31 -18.63 2.24
CA VAL A 91 -4.09 -17.50 1.32
C VAL A 91 -4.22 -17.94 -0.13
N VAL A 92 -3.61 -19.08 -0.50
CA VAL A 92 -3.70 -19.64 -1.85
C VAL A 92 -5.15 -20.00 -2.22
N LYS A 93 -5.87 -20.65 -1.30
CA LYS A 93 -7.27 -21.04 -1.52
C LYS A 93 -8.17 -19.81 -1.68
N ARG A 94 -8.00 -18.80 -0.83
CA ARG A 94 -8.75 -17.56 -0.91
C ARG A 94 -8.56 -16.91 -2.28
N PHE A 95 -7.33 -16.80 -2.77
CA PHE A 95 -7.02 -16.27 -4.10
C PHE A 95 -7.67 -17.08 -5.21
N LEU A 96 -7.54 -18.42 -5.18
CA LEU A 96 -8.15 -19.29 -6.18
C LEU A 96 -9.68 -19.21 -6.18
N THR A 97 -10.31 -19.01 -5.04
CA THR A 97 -11.75 -18.80 -4.93
C THR A 97 -12.14 -17.46 -5.53
N ASP A 98 -11.39 -16.41 -5.23
CA ASP A 98 -11.61 -15.04 -5.75
C ASP A 98 -11.63 -15.01 -7.29
N ILE A 99 -10.64 -15.63 -7.92
CA ILE A 99 -10.51 -15.61 -9.38
C ILE A 99 -11.35 -16.68 -10.10
N SER A 100 -12.17 -17.45 -9.39
CA SER A 100 -12.90 -18.59 -9.98
C SER A 100 -13.96 -18.17 -10.99
N ASP A 101 -14.45 -16.96 -10.93
CA ASP A 101 -15.41 -16.36 -11.88
C ASP A 101 -14.72 -15.61 -13.05
N GLY A 102 -13.38 -15.55 -13.04
CA GLY A 102 -12.57 -14.86 -14.06
C GLY A 102 -12.26 -13.40 -13.74
N SER A 103 -12.68 -12.89 -12.58
CA SER A 103 -12.31 -11.55 -12.09
C SER A 103 -11.46 -11.64 -10.81
N TYR A 104 -10.74 -10.58 -10.48
CA TYR A 104 -10.03 -10.43 -9.22
C TYR A 104 -10.65 -9.29 -8.44
N ASP A 105 -11.39 -9.61 -7.37
CA ASP A 105 -12.19 -8.64 -6.59
C ASP A 105 -11.41 -7.98 -5.47
N HIS A 106 -10.14 -8.32 -5.33
CA HIS A 106 -9.25 -7.84 -4.29
C HIS A 106 -9.57 -8.33 -2.87
N TYR A 107 -8.67 -8.06 -1.94
CA TYR A 107 -8.89 -8.32 -0.53
C TYR A 107 -9.81 -7.26 0.07
N VAL A 108 -10.65 -7.70 0.99
CA VAL A 108 -11.48 -6.79 1.79
C VAL A 108 -10.69 -6.30 3.01
N ASP A 109 -11.09 -5.15 3.55
CA ASP A 109 -10.41 -4.51 4.67
C ASP A 109 -11.43 -3.93 5.65
N PHE A 110 -11.08 -3.85 6.91
CA PHE A 110 -11.92 -3.16 7.90
C PHE A 110 -12.00 -1.66 7.65
N GLY A 111 -10.92 -1.07 7.14
CA GLY A 111 -10.85 0.35 6.85
C GLY A 111 -10.60 1.22 8.06
N PHE A 112 -9.92 0.69 9.07
CA PHE A 112 -9.43 1.47 10.20
C PHE A 112 -7.96 1.15 10.49
N SER A 113 -7.30 2.06 11.21
CA SER A 113 -5.98 1.83 11.78
C SER A 113 -6.12 1.68 13.29
N GLU A 114 -5.39 0.73 13.86
CA GLU A 114 -5.38 0.47 15.30
C GLU A 114 -4.10 0.98 15.96
N PHE A 115 -4.21 1.33 17.23
CA PHE A 115 -3.10 1.68 18.10
C PHE A 115 -3.04 0.73 19.31
N PRO A 116 -1.89 0.06 19.55
CA PRO A 116 -1.74 -0.89 20.66
C PRO A 116 -1.93 -0.25 22.03
N LEU A 117 -2.66 -0.93 22.91
CA LEU A 117 -2.97 -0.46 24.27
C LEU A 117 -2.15 -1.17 25.35
N HIS A 118 -0.83 -1.26 25.17
CA HIS A 118 0.09 -1.84 26.15
C HIS A 118 0.34 -0.92 27.35
N ASN A 119 0.21 0.38 27.20
CA ASN A 119 0.53 1.35 28.24
C ASN A 119 -0.55 1.38 29.34
N PRO A 120 -0.24 0.97 30.60
CA PRO A 120 -1.21 0.97 31.69
C PRO A 120 -1.78 2.36 32.03
N ALA A 121 -0.98 3.41 31.87
CA ALA A 121 -1.45 4.78 32.12
C ALA A 121 -2.48 5.22 31.06
N MET A 122 -2.26 4.87 29.80
CA MET A 122 -3.22 5.11 28.73
C MET A 122 -4.52 4.32 28.96
N ARG A 123 -4.42 3.03 29.33
CA ARG A 123 -5.60 2.21 29.66
C ARG A 123 -6.41 2.84 30.78
N LYS A 124 -5.73 3.27 31.85
CA LYS A 124 -6.38 3.95 32.98
C LYS A 124 -7.07 5.26 32.57
N ALA A 125 -6.42 6.07 31.72
CA ALA A 125 -7.01 7.31 31.20
C ALA A 125 -8.26 7.05 30.33
N LEU A 126 -8.30 5.93 29.61
CA LEU A 126 -9.44 5.47 28.81
C LEU A 126 -10.49 4.70 29.64
N GLY A 127 -10.33 4.57 30.96
CA GLY A 127 -11.27 3.82 31.80
C GLY A 127 -11.26 2.31 31.59
N LEU A 128 -10.19 1.75 31.00
CA LEU A 128 -10.09 0.33 30.67
C LEU A 128 -9.41 -0.48 31.78
N PRO A 129 -9.85 -1.72 32.01
CA PRO A 129 -9.16 -2.64 32.90
C PRO A 129 -7.79 -3.01 32.31
N ASN A 130 -6.80 -3.25 33.19
CA ASN A 130 -5.46 -3.69 32.74
C ASN A 130 -5.43 -5.22 32.50
N ASN A 131 -6.25 -5.70 31.60
CA ASN A 131 -6.45 -7.13 31.29
C ASN A 131 -5.80 -7.56 29.98
N GLY A 132 -5.05 -6.68 29.32
CA GLY A 132 -4.37 -6.99 28.04
C GLY A 132 -5.30 -7.13 26.83
N GLN A 133 -6.56 -6.69 26.93
CA GLN A 133 -7.53 -6.76 25.82
C GLN A 133 -7.80 -5.40 25.19
N GLY A 134 -8.02 -5.41 23.88
CA GLY A 134 -8.48 -4.29 23.08
C GLY A 134 -7.39 -3.35 22.57
N VAL A 135 -7.66 -2.79 21.40
CA VAL A 135 -6.84 -1.75 20.74
C VAL A 135 -7.68 -0.51 20.49
N LEU A 136 -7.02 0.65 20.43
CA LEU A 136 -7.66 1.92 20.10
C LEU A 136 -7.78 2.04 18.57
N ILE A 137 -8.97 2.35 18.07
CA ILE A 137 -9.15 2.78 16.68
C ILE A 137 -8.63 4.19 16.56
N SER A 138 -7.49 4.36 15.90
CA SER A 138 -6.79 5.63 15.77
C SER A 138 -7.23 6.43 14.54
N ASN A 139 -7.69 5.74 13.50
CA ASN A 139 -8.20 6.34 12.27
C ASN A 139 -9.22 5.44 11.61
N VAL A 140 -10.27 6.03 11.02
CA VAL A 140 -11.24 5.34 10.14
C VAL A 140 -11.13 5.96 8.75
N ILE A 141 -10.88 5.10 7.75
CA ILE A 141 -10.71 5.53 6.36
C ILE A 141 -12.07 5.86 5.76
N PRO A 142 -12.26 7.06 5.21
CA PRO A 142 -13.51 7.42 4.54
C PRO A 142 -13.89 6.43 3.42
N THR A 143 -15.17 6.15 3.28
CA THR A 143 -15.77 5.20 2.34
C THR A 143 -15.43 3.72 2.56
N SER A 144 -14.65 3.39 3.59
CA SER A 144 -14.29 2.01 3.97
C SER A 144 -15.44 1.24 4.61
N SER A 145 -15.19 -0.03 4.99
CA SER A 145 -16.16 -0.87 5.72
C SER A 145 -16.57 -0.25 7.05
N ALA A 146 -15.66 0.39 7.77
CA ALA A 146 -15.89 1.00 9.07
C ALA A 146 -16.52 2.41 9.00
N ASP A 147 -16.50 3.07 7.82
CA ASP A 147 -16.96 4.45 7.69
C ASP A 147 -18.43 4.64 8.06
N GLY A 148 -18.71 5.66 8.89
CA GLY A 148 -20.04 5.94 9.42
C GLY A 148 -20.51 5.00 10.54
N ILE A 149 -19.74 3.95 10.87
CA ILE A 149 -20.07 2.93 11.89
C ILE A 149 -19.13 3.04 13.09
N LEU A 150 -17.84 2.89 12.84
CA LEU A 150 -16.79 3.09 13.84
C LEU A 150 -16.22 4.51 13.76
N GLN A 151 -15.53 4.94 14.79
CA GLN A 151 -14.90 6.27 14.82
C GLN A 151 -13.60 6.24 15.61
N ASN A 152 -12.79 7.26 15.37
CA ASN A 152 -11.56 7.47 16.11
C ASN A 152 -11.87 7.58 17.62
N GLY A 153 -11.13 6.83 18.42
CA GLY A 153 -11.34 6.76 19.87
C GLY A 153 -12.12 5.54 20.34
N ASP A 154 -12.79 4.79 19.46
CA ASP A 154 -13.39 3.50 19.82
C ASP A 154 -12.31 2.51 20.26
N ILE A 155 -12.66 1.65 21.21
CA ILE A 155 -11.77 0.56 21.66
C ILE A 155 -12.32 -0.75 21.11
N LEU A 156 -11.64 -1.32 20.15
CA LEU A 156 -11.99 -2.60 19.56
C LEU A 156 -11.67 -3.72 20.54
N ILE A 157 -12.66 -4.55 20.88
CA ILE A 157 -12.57 -5.62 21.88
C ILE A 157 -12.60 -7.00 21.25
N ALA A 158 -13.41 -7.20 20.22
CA ALA A 158 -13.50 -8.49 19.52
C ALA A 158 -13.99 -8.31 18.09
N LEU A 159 -13.61 -9.24 17.22
CA LEU A 159 -14.09 -9.40 15.85
C LEU A 159 -14.65 -10.84 15.72
N ASP A 160 -15.89 -10.96 15.27
CA ASP A 160 -16.68 -12.18 15.35
C ASP A 160 -16.63 -12.73 16.82
N ASP A 161 -16.25 -13.97 16.99
CA ASP A 161 -16.08 -14.63 18.30
C ASP A 161 -14.67 -14.48 18.89
N LYS A 162 -13.76 -13.76 18.22
CA LYS A 162 -12.35 -13.69 18.56
C LYS A 162 -12.01 -12.43 19.35
N PRO A 163 -11.63 -12.55 20.63
CA PRO A 163 -11.11 -11.42 21.40
C PRO A 163 -9.86 -10.84 20.77
N VAL A 164 -9.78 -9.52 20.71
CA VAL A 164 -8.59 -8.77 20.27
C VAL A 164 -7.76 -8.43 21.51
N ASP A 165 -6.47 -8.77 21.49
CA ASP A 165 -5.56 -8.39 22.57
C ASP A 165 -5.03 -6.95 22.42
N ALA A 166 -4.24 -6.50 23.41
CA ALA A 166 -3.70 -5.14 23.44
C ALA A 166 -2.63 -4.85 22.35
N ALA A 167 -2.20 -5.88 21.63
CA ALA A 167 -1.28 -5.78 20.49
C ALA A 167 -2.02 -5.79 19.14
N GLY A 168 -3.35 -5.92 19.11
CA GLY A 168 -4.11 -6.08 17.88
C GLY A 168 -4.04 -7.50 17.31
N GLN A 169 -3.86 -8.49 18.17
CA GLN A 169 -3.77 -9.88 17.75
C GLN A 169 -5.04 -10.66 18.18
N VAL A 170 -5.36 -11.66 17.39
CA VAL A 170 -6.44 -12.62 17.63
C VAL A 170 -5.89 -14.05 17.57
N LEU A 171 -6.62 -15.00 18.13
CA LEU A 171 -6.19 -16.39 18.15
C LEU A 171 -6.77 -17.17 16.96
N PHE A 172 -5.90 -17.77 16.14
CA PHE A 172 -6.26 -18.70 15.08
C PHE A 172 -5.48 -20.01 15.24
N GLY A 173 -6.18 -21.14 15.32
CA GLY A 173 -5.53 -22.43 15.42
C GLY A 173 -4.56 -22.58 16.59
N GLY A 174 -4.71 -21.82 17.67
CA GLY A 174 -3.78 -21.79 18.80
C GLY A 174 -2.69 -20.72 18.68
N GLU A 175 -2.53 -20.10 17.52
CA GLU A 175 -1.49 -19.07 17.26
C GLU A 175 -2.06 -17.66 17.26
N LYS A 176 -1.28 -16.71 17.76
CA LYS A 176 -1.60 -15.28 17.72
C LYS A 176 -1.19 -14.68 16.38
N VAL A 177 -2.17 -14.14 15.67
CA VAL A 177 -1.97 -13.46 14.39
C VAL A 177 -2.58 -12.06 14.41
N ASN A 178 -2.20 -11.20 13.48
CA ASN A 178 -2.80 -9.88 13.34
C ASN A 178 -4.32 -9.99 13.11
N LEU A 179 -5.10 -9.08 13.69
CA LEU A 179 -6.56 -9.05 13.57
C LEU A 179 -7.06 -8.99 12.12
N ASN A 180 -6.27 -8.45 11.20
CA ASN A 180 -6.62 -8.36 9.78
C ASN A 180 -6.75 -9.73 9.11
N GLU A 181 -6.17 -10.81 9.69
CA GLU A 181 -6.38 -12.17 9.20
C GLU A 181 -7.87 -12.57 9.16
N ILE A 182 -8.73 -11.94 9.97
CA ILE A 182 -10.18 -12.18 9.93
C ILE A 182 -10.76 -11.66 8.61
N ALA A 183 -10.40 -10.45 8.19
CA ALA A 183 -10.83 -9.88 6.92
C ALA A 183 -10.22 -10.62 5.73
N GLU A 184 -8.94 -11.03 5.83
CA GLU A 184 -8.22 -11.77 4.79
C GLU A 184 -8.90 -13.10 4.38
N ARG A 185 -9.69 -13.69 5.26
CA ARG A 185 -10.43 -14.93 5.01
C ARG A 185 -11.83 -14.71 4.41
N LYS A 186 -12.25 -13.48 4.27
CA LYS A 186 -13.61 -13.09 3.84
C LYS A 186 -13.59 -12.44 2.45
N PHE A 187 -14.79 -12.28 1.90
CA PHE A 187 -15.01 -11.70 0.58
C PHE A 187 -15.86 -10.44 0.67
N SER A 188 -15.94 -9.71 -0.43
CA SER A 188 -16.79 -8.51 -0.52
C SER A 188 -18.26 -8.87 -0.27
N GLY A 189 -18.88 -8.14 0.66
CA GLY A 189 -20.25 -8.38 1.09
C GLY A 189 -20.40 -9.31 2.31
N ASP A 190 -19.34 -10.00 2.71
CA ASP A 190 -19.35 -10.77 3.97
C ASP A 190 -19.45 -9.82 5.17
N THR A 191 -19.97 -10.32 6.28
CA THR A 191 -20.12 -9.56 7.51
C THR A 191 -19.10 -9.97 8.57
N VAL A 192 -18.79 -9.03 9.46
CA VAL A 192 -18.02 -9.27 10.69
C VAL A 192 -18.72 -8.59 11.86
N ALA A 193 -19.00 -9.35 12.90
CA ALA A 193 -19.49 -8.82 14.16
C ALA A 193 -18.35 -8.10 14.90
N VAL A 194 -18.56 -6.84 15.25
CA VAL A 194 -17.56 -6.00 15.93
C VAL A 194 -18.05 -5.61 17.30
N ARG A 195 -17.34 -6.01 18.35
CA ARG A 195 -17.56 -5.53 19.70
C ARG A 195 -16.54 -4.48 20.07
N TYR A 196 -17.01 -3.35 20.53
CA TYR A 196 -16.16 -2.20 20.85
C TYR A 196 -16.71 -1.40 22.04
N ILE A 197 -15.88 -0.58 22.64
CA ILE A 197 -16.28 0.36 23.69
C ILE A 197 -16.23 1.78 23.10
N ARG A 198 -17.34 2.51 23.27
CA ARG A 198 -17.46 3.94 22.95
C ARG A 198 -18.10 4.64 24.13
N ASP A 199 -17.50 5.72 24.60
CA ASP A 199 -17.97 6.51 25.74
C ASP A 199 -18.20 5.65 27.01
N GLY A 200 -17.29 4.70 27.27
CA GLY A 200 -17.36 3.78 28.40
C GLY A 200 -18.40 2.66 28.30
N SER A 201 -19.16 2.60 27.20
CA SER A 201 -20.21 1.60 26.98
C SER A 201 -19.81 0.57 25.93
N MET A 202 -20.05 -0.71 26.25
CA MET A 202 -19.86 -1.81 25.28
C MET A 202 -20.96 -1.73 24.21
N LYS A 203 -20.55 -1.82 22.96
CA LYS A 203 -21.43 -1.83 21.79
C LYS A 203 -21.06 -2.99 20.88
N GLU A 204 -22.03 -3.41 20.07
CA GLU A 204 -21.84 -4.44 19.04
C GLU A 204 -22.52 -3.98 17.75
N VAL A 205 -21.87 -4.26 16.61
CA VAL A 205 -22.37 -3.92 15.28
C VAL A 205 -21.84 -4.93 14.27
N GLU A 206 -22.55 -5.12 13.15
CA GLU A 206 -22.05 -5.84 12.00
C GLU A 206 -21.44 -4.86 10.99
N LEU A 207 -20.22 -5.13 10.56
CA LEU A 207 -19.59 -4.47 9.42
C LEU A 207 -19.79 -5.33 8.16
N ILE A 208 -20.25 -4.72 7.08
CA ILE A 208 -20.22 -5.32 5.75
C ILE A 208 -18.85 -4.99 5.15
N LEU A 209 -18.08 -6.04 4.87
CA LEU A 209 -16.73 -5.88 4.34
C LEU A 209 -16.73 -5.53 2.86
N LYS A 210 -15.84 -4.65 2.49
CA LYS A 210 -15.57 -4.23 1.11
C LYS A 210 -14.07 -3.97 0.92
N PRO A 211 -13.54 -4.05 -0.31
CA PRO A 211 -12.18 -3.62 -0.59
C PRO A 211 -12.01 -2.15 -0.21
N LEU A 212 -10.82 -1.78 0.22
CA LEU A 212 -10.47 -0.37 0.32
C LEU A 212 -10.58 0.29 -1.06
N PRO A 213 -10.89 1.58 -1.13
CA PRO A 213 -10.88 2.30 -2.40
C PRO A 213 -9.57 2.02 -3.13
N PRO A 214 -9.61 1.61 -4.42
CA PRO A 214 -8.41 1.28 -5.17
C PRO A 214 -7.50 2.50 -5.20
N SER A 215 -6.43 2.44 -4.47
CA SER A 215 -5.46 3.51 -4.40
C SER A 215 -4.21 3.11 -5.16
N ARG A 216 -3.86 3.91 -6.18
CA ARG A 216 -2.57 3.81 -6.87
C ARG A 216 -1.39 4.02 -5.93
N MET A 217 -1.66 4.54 -4.73
CA MET A 217 -0.67 4.73 -3.69
C MET A 217 -0.15 3.41 -3.11
N TYR A 218 -0.91 2.31 -3.20
CA TYR A 218 -0.54 1.07 -2.53
C TYR A 218 -0.14 -0.08 -3.46
N SER A 219 -0.24 0.09 -4.79
CA SER A 219 0.11 -0.99 -5.72
C SER A 219 1.23 -0.60 -6.69
N VAL A 220 2.23 -1.47 -6.80
CA VAL A 220 3.26 -1.35 -7.84
C VAL A 220 2.69 -1.85 -9.16
N LYS A 221 2.77 -1.03 -10.19
CA LYS A 221 2.34 -1.40 -11.54
C LYS A 221 3.56 -1.81 -12.37
N TYR A 222 3.58 -3.04 -12.84
CA TYR A 222 4.72 -3.59 -13.59
C TYR A 222 4.58 -3.42 -15.11
N GLU A 223 3.37 -3.39 -15.66
CA GLU A 223 3.12 -3.47 -17.10
C GLU A 223 2.56 -2.18 -17.71
N SER A 224 2.43 -1.11 -16.92
CA SER A 224 1.94 0.18 -17.40
C SER A 224 3.05 1.19 -17.54
N GLN A 225 3.03 1.94 -18.65
CA GLN A 225 3.90 3.11 -18.77
C GLN A 225 3.44 4.21 -17.79
N PRO A 226 4.40 4.95 -17.16
CA PRO A 226 4.04 6.05 -16.27
C PRO A 226 3.25 7.13 -17.01
N ARG A 227 2.26 7.69 -16.33
CA ARG A 227 1.57 8.90 -16.80
C ARG A 227 2.46 10.11 -16.53
N TYR A 228 2.51 11.02 -17.48
CA TYR A 228 3.30 12.25 -17.35
C TYR A 228 2.81 13.38 -18.24
N VAL A 229 3.20 14.61 -17.87
CA VAL A 229 3.11 15.82 -18.67
C VAL A 229 4.47 16.50 -18.62
N VAL A 230 5.02 16.84 -19.79
CA VAL A 230 6.21 17.68 -19.91
C VAL A 230 5.80 19.05 -20.42
N PHE A 231 6.20 20.11 -19.73
CA PHE A 231 5.86 21.49 -20.06
C PHE A 231 7.06 22.41 -19.87
N ALA A 232 7.58 22.95 -20.95
CA ALA A 232 8.75 23.84 -20.96
C ALA A 232 9.97 23.29 -20.16
N GLY A 233 10.17 21.96 -20.16
CA GLY A 233 11.23 21.30 -19.41
C GLY A 233 10.82 20.81 -18.01
N LEU A 234 9.68 21.21 -17.49
CA LEU A 234 9.12 20.68 -16.25
C LEU A 234 8.41 19.34 -16.51
N VAL A 235 8.67 18.32 -15.71
CA VAL A 235 8.06 17.00 -15.83
C VAL A 235 7.15 16.74 -14.65
N PHE A 236 5.87 16.56 -14.94
CA PHE A 236 4.83 16.29 -13.95
C PHE A 236 4.36 14.84 -14.03
N GLN A 237 4.23 14.19 -12.88
CA GLN A 237 3.73 12.80 -12.77
C GLN A 237 2.80 12.68 -11.54
N PRO A 238 1.83 11.77 -11.55
CA PRO A 238 1.08 11.48 -10.33
C PRO A 238 1.98 10.78 -9.33
N LEU A 239 1.81 11.10 -8.05
CA LEU A 239 2.41 10.35 -6.96
C LEU A 239 1.74 8.98 -6.88
N ASP A 240 2.50 7.93 -7.06
CA ASP A 240 2.08 6.54 -6.93
C ASP A 240 3.18 5.70 -6.25
N MET A 241 2.90 4.42 -5.99
CA MET A 241 3.88 3.53 -5.36
C MET A 241 5.15 3.36 -6.22
N ASN A 242 5.04 3.30 -7.55
CA ASN A 242 6.19 3.19 -8.43
C ASN A 242 7.11 4.40 -8.29
N LEU A 243 6.55 5.59 -8.34
CA LEU A 243 7.29 6.81 -8.16
C LEU A 243 7.86 6.91 -6.73
N PHE A 244 7.05 6.58 -5.71
CA PHE A 244 7.47 6.62 -4.32
C PHE A 244 8.60 5.63 -4.01
N ALA A 245 8.56 4.42 -4.59
CA ALA A 245 9.59 3.40 -4.40
C ALA A 245 10.92 3.73 -5.07
N THR A 246 10.89 4.41 -6.23
CA THR A 246 12.10 4.76 -6.99
C THR A 246 12.72 6.07 -6.57
N SER A 247 11.91 6.99 -6.06
CA SER A 247 12.38 8.33 -5.71
C SER A 247 12.92 8.35 -4.30
N LYS A 248 14.04 9.01 -4.15
CA LYS A 248 14.60 9.35 -2.83
C LYS A 248 13.80 10.51 -2.21
N PHE A 249 12.47 10.39 -2.14
CA PHE A 249 11.63 11.40 -1.52
C PHE A 249 11.97 11.53 -0.04
N LYS A 250 12.86 12.46 0.25
CA LYS A 250 13.22 12.84 1.63
C LYS A 250 12.26 13.88 2.21
N ASN A 251 11.42 14.48 1.36
CA ASN A 251 10.52 15.56 1.76
C ASN A 251 9.38 15.04 2.62
N VAL A 252 9.31 15.53 3.87
CA VAL A 252 8.30 15.14 4.87
C VAL A 252 6.88 15.48 4.38
N THR A 253 6.69 16.61 3.69
CA THR A 253 5.39 17.02 3.14
C THR A 253 4.87 16.00 2.12
N VAL A 254 5.72 15.53 1.21
CA VAL A 254 5.33 14.52 0.22
C VAL A 254 5.00 13.19 0.87
N ARG A 255 5.78 12.77 1.87
CA ARG A 255 5.49 11.57 2.65
C ARG A 255 4.15 11.66 3.36
N ARG A 256 3.87 12.81 3.95
CA ARG A 256 2.59 13.07 4.59
C ARG A 256 1.45 13.03 3.59
N LEU A 257 1.55 13.74 2.46
CA LEU A 257 0.53 13.69 1.41
C LEU A 257 0.28 12.27 0.90
N TYR A 258 1.34 11.47 0.78
CA TYR A 258 1.23 10.06 0.41
C TYR A 258 0.42 9.25 1.42
N THR A 259 0.72 9.38 2.72
CA THR A 259 0.00 8.69 3.79
C THR A 259 -1.44 9.20 3.89
N ASP A 260 -1.61 10.53 3.92
CA ASP A 260 -2.90 11.18 4.14
C ASP A 260 -3.87 10.99 2.94
N TYR A 261 -3.34 10.65 1.75
CA TYR A 261 -4.17 10.46 0.55
C TYR A 261 -5.31 9.47 0.79
N VAL A 262 -5.02 8.38 1.48
CA VAL A 262 -6.04 7.39 1.84
C VAL A 262 -6.55 7.61 3.26
N SER A 263 -5.66 7.77 4.24
CA SER A 263 -6.06 7.86 5.65
C SER A 263 -6.98 9.04 5.96
N GLU A 264 -6.77 10.19 5.29
CA GLU A 264 -7.59 11.40 5.45
C GLU A 264 -8.62 11.58 4.32
N GLY A 265 -8.74 10.61 3.41
CA GLY A 265 -9.72 10.65 2.32
C GLY A 265 -9.44 11.71 1.26
N ILE A 266 -8.19 12.15 1.07
CA ILE A 266 -7.81 13.12 0.02
C ILE A 266 -8.25 12.62 -1.36
N PHE A 267 -8.25 11.30 -1.58
CA PHE A 267 -8.71 10.67 -2.83
C PHE A 267 -10.13 11.04 -3.24
N GLN A 268 -10.99 11.46 -2.29
CA GLN A 268 -12.36 11.89 -2.59
C GLN A 268 -12.41 13.22 -3.35
N THR A 269 -11.42 14.07 -3.16
CA THR A 269 -11.36 15.41 -3.76
C THR A 269 -10.25 15.58 -4.78
N LYS A 270 -9.22 14.74 -4.70
CA LYS A 270 -8.07 14.73 -5.62
C LYS A 270 -7.87 13.35 -6.20
N LYS A 271 -8.06 13.20 -7.50
CA LYS A 271 -7.78 11.95 -8.22
C LYS A 271 -6.29 11.60 -8.21
N ASP A 272 -5.43 12.61 -8.33
CA ASP A 272 -3.97 12.47 -8.29
C ASP A 272 -3.35 13.54 -7.40
N ILE A 273 -2.30 13.19 -6.68
CA ILE A 273 -1.33 14.16 -6.17
C ILE A 273 -0.28 14.32 -7.27
N VAL A 274 -0.25 15.49 -7.91
CA VAL A 274 0.66 15.76 -9.03
C VAL A 274 2.01 16.23 -8.49
N MET A 275 3.08 15.57 -8.92
CA MET A 275 4.46 15.86 -8.52
C MET A 275 5.22 16.53 -9.67
N LEU A 276 6.02 17.54 -9.37
CA LEU A 276 7.10 17.98 -10.26
C LEU A 276 8.29 17.03 -10.03
N THR A 277 8.45 16.03 -10.89
CA THR A 277 9.43 14.96 -10.67
C THR A 277 10.82 15.30 -11.20
N GLN A 278 10.89 16.06 -12.30
CA GLN A 278 12.14 16.47 -12.93
C GLN A 278 12.02 17.86 -13.52
N ILE A 279 13.17 18.53 -13.61
CA ILE A 279 13.36 19.79 -14.35
C ILE A 279 14.47 19.55 -15.37
N GLN A 280 14.11 19.52 -16.64
CA GLN A 280 15.06 19.38 -17.73
C GLN A 280 15.75 20.73 -17.99
N PRO A 281 17.08 20.77 -18.06
CA PRO A 281 17.81 21.99 -18.35
C PRO A 281 17.38 22.61 -19.67
N ASP A 282 16.91 23.85 -19.60
CA ASP A 282 16.57 24.71 -20.73
C ASP A 282 16.76 26.19 -20.32
N PRO A 283 16.99 27.15 -21.23
CA PRO A 283 17.06 28.56 -20.86
C PRO A 283 15.85 29.05 -20.04
N VAL A 284 14.66 28.49 -20.26
CA VAL A 284 13.44 28.86 -19.53
C VAL A 284 13.46 28.32 -18.08
N THR A 285 14.14 27.20 -17.85
CA THR A 285 14.22 26.55 -16.53
C THR A 285 15.53 26.83 -15.79
N SER A 286 16.44 27.62 -16.36
CA SER A 286 17.81 27.78 -15.86
C SER A 286 17.96 28.36 -14.45
N GLN A 287 16.88 28.91 -13.88
CA GLN A 287 16.86 29.45 -12.51
C GLN A 287 15.83 28.77 -11.62
N ILE A 288 15.33 27.60 -12.05
CA ILE A 288 14.30 26.82 -11.32
C ILE A 288 15.00 25.65 -10.62
N ASP A 289 15.90 25.96 -9.69
CA ASP A 289 16.60 24.93 -8.92
C ASP A 289 15.82 24.52 -7.68
N ASN A 290 15.99 23.27 -7.26
CA ASN A 290 15.50 22.68 -6.01
C ASN A 290 13.97 22.52 -5.85
N PHE A 291 13.19 22.61 -6.92
CA PHE A 291 11.74 22.35 -6.87
C PHE A 291 11.36 20.93 -7.27
N ALA A 292 12.27 20.19 -7.90
CA ALA A 292 12.03 18.80 -8.26
C ALA A 292 11.80 17.94 -6.98
N GLY A 293 10.79 17.08 -7.04
CA GLY A 293 10.37 16.26 -5.91
C GLY A 293 9.31 16.91 -5.01
N LEU A 294 8.79 18.10 -5.36
CA LEU A 294 7.67 18.73 -4.66
C LEU A 294 6.33 18.43 -5.34
N ALA A 295 5.26 18.42 -4.55
CA ALA A 295 3.90 18.28 -5.05
C ALA A 295 3.37 19.65 -5.56
N VAL A 296 2.60 19.61 -6.64
CA VAL A 296 1.92 20.78 -7.19
C VAL A 296 0.68 21.08 -6.36
N GLU A 297 0.55 22.33 -5.93
CA GLU A 297 -0.62 22.81 -5.19
C GLU A 297 -1.61 23.48 -6.14
N LYS A 298 -1.11 24.47 -6.93
CA LYS A 298 -1.95 25.21 -7.87
C LYS A 298 -1.21 25.45 -9.19
N ILE A 299 -1.98 25.62 -10.26
CA ILE A 299 -1.52 26.10 -11.56
C ILE A 299 -2.45 27.26 -11.97
N ASN A 300 -1.89 28.43 -12.25
CA ASN A 300 -2.61 29.64 -12.64
C ASN A 300 -3.73 30.04 -11.64
N GLY A 301 -3.48 29.83 -10.33
CA GLY A 301 -4.41 30.10 -9.25
C GLY A 301 -5.44 28.99 -8.96
N GLU A 302 -5.54 27.96 -9.81
CA GLU A 302 -6.46 26.85 -9.64
C GLU A 302 -5.80 25.68 -8.91
N THR A 303 -6.48 25.13 -7.92
CA THR A 303 -6.01 23.94 -7.16
C THR A 303 -6.00 22.72 -8.08
N VAL A 304 -4.85 22.05 -8.15
CA VAL A 304 -4.68 20.86 -8.99
C VAL A 304 -5.22 19.62 -8.28
N THR A 305 -6.14 18.92 -8.94
CA THR A 305 -6.79 17.70 -8.43
C THR A 305 -6.47 16.45 -9.24
N SER A 306 -5.86 16.59 -10.44
CA SER A 306 -5.44 15.47 -11.27
C SER A 306 -4.36 15.87 -12.26
N LEU A 307 -3.62 14.87 -12.78
CA LEU A 307 -2.66 15.11 -13.86
C LEU A 307 -3.34 15.59 -15.15
N GLN A 308 -4.58 15.13 -15.42
CA GLN A 308 -5.36 15.61 -16.57
C GLN A 308 -5.64 17.09 -16.43
N GLN A 309 -6.15 17.55 -15.28
CA GLN A 309 -6.41 18.97 -15.04
C GLN A 309 -5.13 19.81 -15.14
N ALA A 310 -4.01 19.32 -14.57
CA ALA A 310 -2.73 20.00 -14.73
C ALA A 310 -2.34 20.17 -16.21
N ASN A 311 -2.53 19.13 -17.03
CA ASN A 311 -2.33 19.22 -18.47
C ASN A 311 -3.22 20.29 -19.11
N ASP A 312 -4.51 20.31 -18.77
CA ASP A 312 -5.49 21.22 -19.40
C ASP A 312 -5.22 22.68 -19.02
N LEU A 313 -4.76 22.93 -17.79
CA LEU A 313 -4.32 24.27 -17.35
C LEU A 313 -3.03 24.75 -18.01
N LEU A 314 -2.06 23.84 -18.23
CA LEU A 314 -0.77 24.16 -18.83
C LEU A 314 -0.86 24.32 -20.35
N TYR A 315 -1.75 23.57 -21.01
CA TYR A 315 -1.92 23.56 -22.46
C TYR A 315 -3.27 24.13 -22.90
N ALA A 316 -3.79 25.11 -22.15
CA ALA A 316 -5.02 25.79 -22.49
C ALA A 316 -4.91 26.49 -23.86
N GLU A 317 -6.01 26.52 -24.62
CA GLU A 317 -6.05 27.20 -25.94
C GLU A 317 -5.78 28.70 -25.83
N ASN A 318 -6.22 29.32 -24.74
CA ASN A 318 -5.98 30.74 -24.44
C ASN A 318 -5.10 30.83 -23.17
N PRO A 319 -3.77 30.65 -23.30
CA PRO A 319 -2.90 30.64 -22.13
C PRO A 319 -2.77 32.07 -21.55
N PRO A 320 -2.56 32.20 -20.23
CA PRO A 320 -2.23 33.50 -19.62
C PRO A 320 -0.86 34.01 -20.13
N GLU A 321 -0.53 35.23 -19.85
CA GLU A 321 0.82 35.80 -20.20
C GLU A 321 1.93 34.98 -19.54
N PHE A 322 1.72 34.54 -18.28
CA PHE A 322 2.63 33.70 -17.52
C PHE A 322 1.90 32.53 -16.90
N HIS A 323 2.45 31.34 -17.04
CA HIS A 323 2.03 30.20 -16.22
C HIS A 323 2.67 30.30 -14.84
N ILE A 324 1.84 30.28 -13.80
CA ILE A 324 2.24 30.34 -12.40
C ILE A 324 1.96 28.97 -11.76
N ILE A 325 3.02 28.30 -11.28
CA ILE A 325 2.93 26.98 -10.69
C ILE A 325 3.36 27.08 -9.23
N GLU A 326 2.43 26.85 -8.33
CA GLU A 326 2.65 26.83 -6.88
C GLU A 326 2.85 25.40 -6.40
N LEU A 327 3.83 25.20 -5.51
CA LEU A 327 4.22 23.89 -5.01
C LEU A 327 4.11 23.84 -3.49
N TYR A 328 3.68 22.71 -2.96
CA TYR A 328 3.58 22.50 -1.52
C TYR A 328 4.94 22.70 -0.81
N GLY A 329 4.95 23.60 0.17
CA GLY A 329 6.14 23.90 0.97
C GLY A 329 7.21 24.74 0.26
N ALA A 330 6.96 25.20 -0.95
CA ALA A 330 7.82 26.17 -1.62
C ALA A 330 7.46 27.61 -1.17
N ASN A 331 8.48 28.44 -1.03
CA ASN A 331 8.31 29.85 -0.63
C ASN A 331 8.12 30.80 -1.82
N ARG A 332 8.16 30.28 -3.03
CA ARG A 332 7.95 31.04 -4.29
C ARG A 332 7.37 30.12 -5.37
N PRO A 333 6.55 30.64 -6.29
CA PRO A 333 6.07 29.87 -7.44
C PRO A 333 7.15 29.73 -8.53
N ILE A 334 6.92 28.81 -9.46
CA ILE A 334 7.58 28.75 -10.75
C ILE A 334 6.76 29.62 -11.71
N ILE A 335 7.45 30.48 -12.48
CA ILE A 335 6.81 31.36 -13.45
C ILE A 335 7.42 31.08 -14.83
N ILE A 336 6.60 30.72 -15.82
CA ILE A 336 6.98 30.39 -17.18
C ILE A 336 6.25 31.35 -18.16
N PRO A 337 6.95 32.16 -18.94
CA PRO A 337 6.32 32.98 -20.00
C PRO A 337 5.70 32.09 -21.06
N SER A 338 4.42 32.27 -21.35
CA SER A 338 3.68 31.42 -22.29
C SER A 338 4.23 31.48 -23.71
N GLU A 339 4.72 32.64 -24.14
CA GLU A 339 5.37 32.84 -25.45
C GLU A 339 6.59 31.92 -25.67
N LYS A 340 7.28 31.51 -24.61
CA LYS A 340 8.49 30.69 -24.68
C LYS A 340 8.23 29.18 -24.61
N VAL A 341 7.03 28.78 -24.30
CA VAL A 341 6.69 27.34 -24.04
C VAL A 341 6.91 26.49 -25.29
N THR A 342 6.43 26.92 -26.45
CA THR A 342 6.53 26.13 -27.70
C THR A 342 7.97 25.84 -28.08
N GLU A 343 8.83 26.87 -28.05
CA GLU A 343 10.24 26.70 -28.38
C GLU A 343 10.98 25.86 -27.32
N ALA A 344 10.68 26.07 -26.04
CA ALA A 344 11.25 25.26 -24.95
C ALA A 344 10.88 23.80 -25.11
N ASN A 345 9.61 23.47 -25.37
CA ASN A 345 9.15 22.11 -25.62
C ASN A 345 9.88 21.44 -26.79
N GLN A 346 10.07 22.16 -27.91
CA GLN A 346 10.82 21.66 -29.08
C GLN A 346 12.29 21.37 -28.73
N ARG A 347 12.95 22.27 -28.00
CA ARG A 347 14.33 22.04 -27.54
C ARG A 347 14.43 20.85 -26.62
N VAL A 348 13.51 20.73 -25.64
CA VAL A 348 13.46 19.62 -24.67
C VAL A 348 13.22 18.31 -25.40
N GLN A 349 12.27 18.22 -26.32
CA GLN A 349 12.04 17.01 -27.13
C GLN A 349 13.30 16.59 -27.88
N ARG A 350 13.95 17.52 -28.58
CA ARG A 350 15.15 17.23 -29.36
C ARG A 350 16.36 16.85 -28.51
N ASN A 351 16.60 17.58 -27.42
CA ASN A 351 17.82 17.41 -26.62
C ASN A 351 17.76 16.17 -25.73
N TYR A 352 16.56 15.76 -25.31
CA TYR A 352 16.35 14.64 -24.38
C TYR A 352 15.64 13.42 -25.01
N GLY A 353 15.39 13.46 -26.32
CA GLY A 353 14.78 12.34 -27.03
C GLY A 353 13.33 12.05 -26.62
N ILE A 354 12.59 13.06 -26.17
CA ILE A 354 11.20 12.89 -25.70
C ILE A 354 10.27 12.85 -26.91
N ALA A 355 9.77 11.69 -27.25
CA ALA A 355 8.87 11.50 -28.39
C ALA A 355 7.52 12.22 -28.19
N ASN A 356 6.94 12.09 -27.02
CA ASN A 356 5.65 12.68 -26.67
C ASN A 356 5.77 13.53 -25.41
N LEU A 357 5.20 14.73 -25.43
CA LEU A 357 5.20 15.63 -24.26
C LEU A 357 4.21 15.18 -23.17
N ARG A 358 3.36 14.23 -23.46
CA ARG A 358 2.33 13.75 -22.51
C ARG A 358 1.96 12.30 -22.76
N ASN A 359 1.71 11.61 -21.65
CA ASN A 359 1.05 10.34 -21.60
C ASN A 359 0.05 10.36 -20.43
N LEU A 360 -1.24 10.47 -20.74
CA LEU A 360 -2.32 10.60 -19.77
C LEU A 360 -3.14 9.31 -19.62
N LYS A 361 -2.82 8.28 -20.43
CA LYS A 361 -3.55 7.00 -20.40
C LYS A 361 -3.31 6.26 -19.08
N GLU A 362 -4.40 5.70 -18.57
CA GLU A 362 -4.41 4.85 -17.37
C GLU A 362 -4.06 3.41 -17.69
#